data_9ae2e993cb725a4f1180dcebcaedcc62
#
_entry.id   9ae2e993cb725a4f1180dcebcaedcc62
#
_cell.length_a   1.000
_cell.length_b   1.000
_cell.length_c   1.000
_cell.angle_alpha   90.00
_cell.angle_beta   90.00
_cell.angle_gamma   90.00
#
_symmetry.space_group_name_H-M   'P 1'
#
loop_
_entity.id
_entity.type
_entity.pdbx_description
1 polymer ?
#
loop_
_entity_poly.entity_id
_entity_poly.type
_entity_poly.pdbx_seq_one_letter_code
_entity_poly.pdbx_strand_id
1 'polypeptide(L)'
;MNDQDQVVVAAIIARDAEVTRQIFYVQYYPLFKAVYDKYYTDCSDCIEFINEIYIYLMVPRGRTDRSYLESFTFRCRFAHWLKIVAETYCR
;
A
#
# COMPACT_ATOMS: atom_id res chain seq x y z
N MET A 1 -12.55 -14.75 -4.74
CA MET A 1 -11.42 -13.88 -5.07
C MET A 1 -11.92 -12.68 -5.87
N ASN A 2 -11.33 -11.51 -5.68
CA ASN A 2 -11.78 -10.31 -6.36
C ASN A 2 -10.88 -10.01 -7.55
N ASP A 3 -11.42 -10.14 -8.78
CA ASP A 3 -10.65 -9.91 -10.00
C ASP A 3 -10.13 -8.48 -10.10
N GLN A 4 -10.87 -7.52 -9.54
CA GLN A 4 -10.46 -6.13 -9.55
C GLN A 4 -9.18 -5.93 -8.73
N ASP A 5 -9.07 -6.60 -7.59
CA ASP A 5 -7.85 -6.53 -6.79
C ASP A 5 -6.65 -7.06 -7.56
N GLN A 6 -6.82 -8.13 -8.32
CA GLN A 6 -5.73 -8.69 -9.13
C GLN A 6 -5.28 -7.69 -10.20
N VAL A 7 -6.21 -7.03 -10.87
CA VAL A 7 -5.90 -6.04 -11.89
C VAL A 7 -5.15 -4.86 -11.27
N VAL A 8 -5.63 -4.36 -10.14
CA VAL A 8 -5.03 -3.22 -9.45
C VAL A 8 -3.61 -3.55 -9.00
N VAL A 9 -3.43 -4.68 -8.34
CA VAL A 9 -2.10 -5.07 -7.84
C VAL A 9 -1.12 -5.25 -9.00
N ALA A 10 -1.55 -5.89 -10.07
CA ALA A 10 -0.69 -6.07 -11.24
C ALA A 10 -0.26 -4.73 -11.85
N ALA A 11 -1.18 -3.77 -11.92
CA ALA A 11 -0.86 -2.44 -12.44
C ALA A 11 0.14 -1.71 -11.56
N ILE A 12 -0.01 -1.82 -10.24
CA ILE A 12 0.93 -1.19 -9.30
C ILE A 12 2.32 -1.81 -9.43
N ILE A 13 2.41 -3.13 -9.52
CA ILE A 13 3.67 -3.84 -9.70
C ILE A 13 4.32 -3.42 -11.02
N ALA A 14 3.51 -3.25 -12.08
CA ALA A 14 4.00 -2.80 -13.38
C ALA A 14 4.37 -1.32 -13.40
N ARG A 15 4.20 -0.61 -12.28
CA ARG A 15 4.54 0.81 -12.11
C ARG A 15 3.70 1.72 -13.00
N ASP A 16 2.41 1.38 -13.14
CA ASP A 16 1.44 2.26 -13.78
C ASP A 16 1.20 3.45 -12.85
N ALA A 17 1.78 4.60 -13.19
CA ALA A 17 1.78 5.77 -12.31
C ALA A 17 0.37 6.30 -12.08
N GLU A 18 -0.48 6.28 -13.09
CA GLU A 18 -1.83 6.81 -12.97
C GLU A 18 -2.71 5.93 -12.08
N VAL A 19 -2.67 4.62 -12.29
CA VAL A 19 -3.42 3.68 -11.46
C VAL A 19 -2.92 3.74 -10.03
N THR A 20 -1.61 3.76 -9.83
CA THR A 20 -1.00 3.84 -8.51
C THR A 20 -1.48 5.10 -7.77
N ARG A 21 -1.42 6.25 -8.43
CA ARG A 21 -1.86 7.51 -7.83
C ARG A 21 -3.34 7.44 -7.46
N GLN A 22 -4.17 6.94 -8.36
CA GLN A 22 -5.61 6.84 -8.13
C GLN A 22 -5.93 5.93 -6.95
N ILE A 23 -5.23 4.82 -6.83
CA ILE A 23 -5.47 3.85 -5.76
C ILE A 23 -4.98 4.40 -4.41
N PHE A 24 -3.76 4.89 -4.35
CA PHE A 24 -3.16 5.30 -3.06
C PHE A 24 -3.66 6.65 -2.57
N TYR A 25 -3.82 7.62 -3.47
CA TYR A 25 -4.07 9.01 -3.06
C TYR A 25 -5.51 9.44 -3.21
N VAL A 26 -6.36 8.61 -3.82
CA VAL A 26 -7.78 8.94 -3.99
C VAL A 26 -8.64 7.84 -3.38
N GLN A 27 -8.58 6.63 -3.91
CA GLN A 27 -9.49 5.56 -3.48
C GLN A 27 -9.24 5.12 -2.05
N TYR A 28 -7.98 4.89 -1.66
CA TYR A 28 -7.65 4.41 -0.32
C TYR A 28 -7.10 5.50 0.59
N TYR A 29 -7.20 6.76 0.18
CA TYR A 29 -6.80 7.87 1.04
C TYR A 29 -7.48 7.81 2.43
N PRO A 30 -8.82 7.61 2.51
CA PRO A 30 -9.47 7.54 3.83
C PRO A 30 -8.92 6.41 4.71
N LEU A 31 -8.54 5.29 4.10
CA LEU A 31 -7.96 4.17 4.83
C LEU A 31 -6.62 4.57 5.45
N PHE A 32 -5.73 5.16 4.66
CA PHE A 32 -4.43 5.59 5.15
C PHE A 32 -4.56 6.73 6.17
N LYS A 33 -5.50 7.64 5.95
CA LYS A 33 -5.76 8.74 6.86
C LYS A 33 -6.18 8.24 8.24
N ALA A 34 -7.02 7.22 8.28
CA ALA A 34 -7.47 6.61 9.54
C ALA A 34 -6.29 6.00 10.30
N VAL A 35 -5.39 5.31 9.60
CA VAL A 35 -4.20 4.74 10.23
C VAL A 35 -3.26 5.86 10.69
N TYR A 36 -3.04 6.86 9.85
CA TYR A 36 -2.20 8.00 10.16
C TYR A 36 -2.64 8.69 11.45
N ASP A 37 -3.94 8.95 11.56
CA ASP A 37 -4.49 9.63 12.74
C ASP A 37 -4.40 8.77 14.00
N LYS A 38 -4.56 7.46 13.84
CA LYS A 38 -4.55 6.53 14.98
C LYS A 38 -3.17 6.37 15.60
N TYR A 39 -2.12 6.34 14.78
CA TYR A 39 -0.78 5.99 15.24
C TYR A 39 0.16 7.19 15.39
N TYR A 40 -0.27 8.39 15.02
CA TYR A 40 0.54 9.61 15.18
C TYR A 40 1.95 9.42 14.63
N THR A 41 2.04 9.08 13.35
CA THR A 41 3.32 8.77 12.70
C THR A 41 4.24 10.01 12.70
N ASP A 42 5.53 9.79 12.47
CA ASP A 42 6.52 10.86 12.38
C ASP A 42 6.39 11.69 11.10
N CYS A 43 5.52 11.27 10.17
CA CYS A 43 5.33 12.00 8.91
C CYS A 43 4.62 13.31 9.15
N SER A 44 5.01 14.34 8.40
CA SER A 44 4.46 15.68 8.57
C SER A 44 3.00 15.79 8.12
N ASP A 45 2.55 14.94 7.20
CA ASP A 45 1.16 14.90 6.76
C ASP A 45 0.83 13.51 6.19
N CYS A 46 -0.46 13.30 5.89
CA CYS A 46 -0.93 12.01 5.42
C CYS A 46 -0.36 11.66 4.04
N ILE A 47 -0.14 12.64 3.18
CA ILE A 47 0.44 12.39 1.85
C ILE A 47 1.85 11.83 2.00
N GLU A 48 2.65 12.41 2.90
CA GLU A 48 3.99 11.89 3.18
C GLU A 48 3.93 10.47 3.70
N PHE A 49 2.97 10.17 4.59
CA PHE A 49 2.77 8.83 5.11
C PHE A 49 2.45 7.84 3.98
N ILE A 50 1.56 8.22 3.05
CA ILE A 50 1.22 7.36 1.91
C ILE A 50 2.45 7.12 1.03
N ASN A 51 3.27 8.15 0.79
CA ASN A 51 4.51 7.99 0.04
C ASN A 51 5.44 6.97 0.70
N GLU A 52 5.56 7.02 2.02
CA GLU A 52 6.39 6.08 2.77
C GLU A 52 5.87 4.65 2.63
N ILE A 53 4.55 4.48 2.72
CA ILE A 53 3.94 3.15 2.57
C ILE A 53 4.18 2.61 1.16
N TYR A 54 4.05 3.47 0.14
CA TYR A 54 4.32 3.05 -1.24
C TYR A 54 5.77 2.55 -1.39
N ILE A 55 6.73 3.31 -0.88
CA ILE A 55 8.13 2.92 -0.93
C ILE A 55 8.34 1.59 -0.19
N TYR A 56 7.75 1.46 0.99
CA TYR A 56 7.84 0.25 1.79
C TYR A 56 7.35 -0.98 1.01
N LEU A 57 6.27 -0.81 0.22
CA LEU A 57 5.71 -1.90 -0.57
C LEU A 57 6.53 -2.25 -1.79
N MET A 58 7.19 -1.28 -2.40
CA MET A 58 7.84 -1.46 -3.70
C MET A 58 9.32 -1.78 -3.62
N VAL A 59 9.96 -1.54 -2.48
CA VAL A 59 11.39 -1.83 -2.32
C VAL A 59 11.59 -3.35 -2.21
N PRO A 60 12.52 -3.94 -3.00
CA PRO A 60 12.83 -5.37 -2.87
C PRO A 60 13.33 -5.71 -1.48
N ARG A 61 12.97 -6.89 -1.00
CA ARG A 61 13.33 -7.32 0.34
C ARG A 61 14.17 -8.57 0.33
N GLY A 62 15.11 -8.62 1.26
CA GLY A 62 15.96 -9.79 1.47
C GLY A 62 16.83 -10.07 0.25
N ARG A 63 16.99 -11.34 -0.05
CA ARG A 63 17.86 -11.79 -1.14
C ARG A 63 17.12 -11.98 -2.46
N THR A 64 15.82 -11.66 -2.49
CA THR A 64 15.02 -11.80 -3.69
C THR A 64 14.79 -10.43 -4.31
N ASP A 65 14.50 -10.40 -5.61
CA ASP A 65 14.14 -9.17 -6.30
C ASP A 65 12.67 -8.83 -6.11
N ARG A 66 11.97 -9.59 -5.26
CA ARG A 66 10.54 -9.38 -5.04
C ARG A 66 10.29 -8.28 -4.03
N SER A 67 9.39 -7.37 -4.39
CA SER A 67 8.91 -6.35 -3.47
C SER A 67 7.94 -6.97 -2.46
N TYR A 68 7.69 -6.23 -1.37
CA TYR A 68 6.74 -6.69 -0.37
C TYR A 68 5.33 -6.85 -0.97
N LEU A 69 4.95 -5.97 -1.89
CA LEU A 69 3.66 -6.07 -2.56
C LEU A 69 3.49 -7.40 -3.30
N GLU A 70 4.56 -7.90 -3.91
CA GLU A 70 4.50 -9.18 -4.61
C GLU A 70 4.24 -10.38 -3.69
N SER A 71 4.37 -10.19 -2.37
CA SER A 71 4.08 -11.23 -1.39
C SER A 71 2.58 -11.36 -1.09
N PHE A 72 1.76 -10.42 -1.56
CA PHE A 72 0.32 -10.48 -1.34
C PHE A 72 -0.27 -11.68 -2.06
N THR A 73 -1.01 -12.52 -1.34
CA THR A 73 -1.48 -13.82 -1.84
C THR A 73 -2.97 -13.83 -2.21
N PHE A 74 -3.63 -12.69 -2.16
CA PHE A 74 -5.05 -12.55 -2.53
C PHE A 74 -6.00 -13.38 -1.65
N ARG A 75 -5.60 -13.72 -0.43
CA ARG A 75 -6.46 -14.44 0.52
C ARG A 75 -7.46 -13.54 1.22
N CYS A 76 -7.30 -12.23 1.11
CA CYS A 76 -8.24 -11.23 1.60
C CYS A 76 -8.30 -10.09 0.60
N ARG A 77 -9.17 -9.13 0.85
CA ARG A 77 -9.24 -7.94 0.01
C ARG A 77 -7.95 -7.14 0.13
N PHE A 78 -7.57 -6.54 -0.98
CA PHE A 78 -6.36 -5.72 -1.02
C PHE A 78 -6.42 -4.57 -0.02
N ALA A 79 -7.59 -3.92 0.10
CA ALA A 79 -7.77 -2.83 1.06
C ALA A 79 -7.50 -3.28 2.49
N HIS A 80 -7.97 -4.47 2.86
CA HIS A 80 -7.74 -5.01 4.20
C HIS A 80 -6.25 -5.28 4.43
N TRP A 81 -5.58 -5.85 3.45
CA TRP A 81 -4.14 -6.12 3.54
C TRP A 81 -3.34 -4.82 3.66
N LEU A 82 -3.70 -3.80 2.87
CA LEU A 82 -3.04 -2.49 2.95
C LEU A 82 -3.18 -1.87 4.33
N LYS A 83 -4.36 -2.01 4.94
CA LYS A 83 -4.56 -1.51 6.30
C LYS A 83 -3.63 -2.20 7.28
N ILE A 84 -3.51 -3.51 7.20
CA ILE A 84 -2.62 -4.28 8.08
C ILE A 84 -1.17 -3.86 7.86
N VAL A 85 -0.75 -3.70 6.61
CA VAL A 85 0.62 -3.28 6.28
C VAL A 85 0.90 -1.89 6.85
N ALA A 86 -0.03 -0.95 6.66
CA ALA A 86 0.15 0.40 7.17
C ALA A 86 0.24 0.42 8.70
N GLU A 87 -0.60 -0.36 9.38
CA GLU A 87 -0.55 -0.47 10.84
C GLU A 87 0.76 -1.10 11.31
N THR A 88 1.23 -2.13 10.61
CA THR A 88 2.49 -2.78 10.94
C THR A 88 3.67 -1.81 10.75
N TYR A 89 3.62 -1.00 9.70
CA TYR A 89 4.66 0.00 9.45
C TYR A 89 4.76 1.02 10.60
N CYS A 90 3.63 1.35 11.21
CA CYS A 90 3.58 2.35 12.29
C CYS A 90 4.05 1.81 13.66
N ARG A 91 4.19 0.51 13.79
CA ARG A 91 4.56 -0.09 15.09
C ARG A 91 6.06 -0.12 15.35
#